data_2a7293d9b5aa392f13e37ae148ea046d
#
_entry.id   2a7293d9b5aa392f13e37ae148ea046d
#
_cell.length_a   1.000
_cell.length_b   1.000
_cell.length_c   1.000
_cell.angle_alpha   90.00
_cell.angle_beta   90.00
_cell.angle_gamma   90.00
#
_symmetry.space_group_name_H-M   'P 1'
#
loop_
_entity.id
_entity.type
_entity.pdbx_description
1 polymer ?
#
loop_
_entity_poly.entity_id
_entity_poly.type
_entity_poly.pdbx_seq_one_letter_code
_entity_poly.pdbx_strand_id
1 'polypeptide(L)'
;MDDELKIKMSAFTLDCKDPHELAKFYAALLKWEIPFYDEEYAIVGAPGTNQGAYPGITFQRNPEYKPPVWPEEPGAQQQMAHIDFAVNDLEQAVQYAIHCGATVADQQFSDSWTVMFDPSGHPFCLCQMKHVFESPHFALL
;
A
#
# COMPACT_ATOMS: atom_id res chain seq x y z
N MET A 1 1.47 -26.78 14.13
CA MET A 1 2.25 -25.75 14.83
C MET A 1 2.02 -25.94 16.33
N ASP A 2 3.05 -25.77 17.12
CA ASP A 2 2.99 -25.88 18.57
C ASP A 2 2.03 -24.83 19.16
N ASP A 3 1.24 -25.20 20.19
CA ASP A 3 0.30 -24.27 20.83
C ASP A 3 0.98 -23.07 21.47
N GLU A 4 2.24 -23.18 21.88
CA GLU A 4 3.00 -22.09 22.45
C GLU A 4 3.65 -21.20 21.40
N LEU A 5 3.92 -21.74 20.22
CA LEU A 5 4.49 -20.99 19.12
C LEU A 5 3.41 -20.23 18.39
N LYS A 6 3.59 -18.92 18.24
CA LYS A 6 2.65 -18.06 17.53
C LYS A 6 3.40 -17.29 16.45
N ILE A 7 2.85 -17.28 15.24
CA ILE A 7 3.41 -16.56 14.12
C ILE A 7 2.30 -15.73 13.50
N LYS A 8 2.56 -14.45 13.31
CA LYS A 8 1.58 -13.51 12.77
C LYS A 8 2.29 -12.54 11.85
N MET A 9 1.62 -12.16 10.77
CA MET A 9 2.18 -11.14 9.89
C MET A 9 2.16 -9.79 10.60
N SER A 10 3.34 -9.20 10.74
CA SER A 10 3.50 -7.91 11.41
C SER A 10 3.30 -6.75 10.45
N ALA A 11 3.98 -6.78 9.30
CA ALA A 11 3.94 -5.67 8.37
C ALA A 11 4.38 -6.11 6.99
N PHE A 12 3.98 -5.32 6.00
CA PHE A 12 4.53 -5.34 4.65
C PHE A 12 5.44 -4.12 4.55
N THR A 13 6.71 -4.31 4.20
CA THR A 13 7.69 -3.23 4.20
C THR A 13 8.09 -2.86 2.77
N LEU A 14 8.04 -1.57 2.45
CA LEU A 14 8.45 -1.01 1.18
C LEU A 14 9.72 -0.18 1.36
N ASP A 15 10.67 -0.37 0.47
CA ASP A 15 11.85 0.51 0.41
C ASP A 15 11.49 1.83 -0.28
N CYS A 16 12.13 2.91 0.14
CA CYS A 16 11.92 4.24 -0.43
C CYS A 16 13.07 5.15 -0.06
N LYS A 17 13.07 6.36 -0.59
CA LYS A 17 14.07 7.36 -0.19
C LYS A 17 13.62 8.16 1.03
N ASP A 18 12.34 8.44 1.15
CA ASP A 18 11.77 9.26 2.23
C ASP A 18 10.61 8.54 2.87
N PRO A 19 10.85 7.79 3.97
CA PRO A 19 9.79 7.00 4.61
C PRO A 19 8.60 7.84 5.10
N HIS A 20 8.85 9.02 5.65
CA HIS A 20 7.76 9.84 6.19
C HIS A 20 6.83 10.34 5.08
N GLU A 21 7.40 10.78 3.96
CA GLU A 21 6.59 11.26 2.84
C GLU A 21 5.74 10.14 2.24
N LEU A 22 6.31 8.94 2.10
CA LEU A 22 5.55 7.81 1.58
C LEU A 22 4.48 7.35 2.57
N ALA A 23 4.80 7.37 3.87
CA ALA A 23 3.83 7.04 4.91
C ALA A 23 2.63 7.98 4.88
N LYS A 24 2.84 9.27 4.66
CA LYS A 24 1.74 10.25 4.56
C LYS A 24 0.78 9.89 3.44
N PHE A 25 1.29 9.44 2.30
CA PHE A 25 0.45 9.03 1.19
C PHE A 25 -0.45 7.86 1.58
N TYR A 26 0.12 6.78 2.13
CA TYR A 26 -0.68 5.60 2.48
C TYR A 26 -1.60 5.85 3.67
N ALA A 27 -1.19 6.68 4.62
CA ALA A 27 -2.07 7.08 5.72
C ALA A 27 -3.29 7.84 5.19
N ALA A 28 -3.10 8.73 4.23
CA ALA A 28 -4.21 9.46 3.60
C ALA A 28 -5.09 8.53 2.77
N LEU A 29 -4.49 7.66 1.97
CA LEU A 29 -5.22 6.74 1.10
C LEU A 29 -6.12 5.80 1.90
N LEU A 30 -5.58 5.21 2.96
CA LEU A 30 -6.28 4.22 3.78
C LEU A 30 -7.05 4.83 4.95
N LYS A 31 -6.84 6.11 5.24
CA LYS A 31 -7.34 6.78 6.45
C LYS A 31 -6.81 6.09 7.70
N TRP A 32 -5.53 5.74 7.64
CA TRP A 32 -4.78 5.12 8.72
C TRP A 32 -3.91 6.15 9.42
N GLU A 33 -3.28 5.75 10.52
CA GLU A 33 -2.43 6.61 11.32
C GLU A 33 -0.96 6.27 11.11
N ILE A 34 -0.08 7.22 11.49
CA ILE A 34 1.36 7.03 11.48
C ILE A 34 1.83 7.03 12.94
N PRO A 35 1.85 5.86 13.62
CA PRO A 35 2.24 5.82 15.02
C PRO A 35 3.72 6.12 15.27
N PHE A 36 4.56 5.99 14.24
CA PHE A 36 5.99 6.25 14.38
C PHE A 36 6.60 6.64 13.05
N TYR A 37 7.54 7.59 13.09
CA TYR A 37 8.40 7.86 11.95
C TYR A 37 9.73 8.52 12.42
N ASP A 38 10.78 8.28 11.67
CA ASP A 38 12.04 9.01 11.75
C ASP A 38 12.66 9.05 10.34
N GLU A 39 13.93 9.42 10.24
CA GLU A 39 14.60 9.53 8.93
C GLU A 39 14.77 8.18 8.24
N GLU A 40 14.84 7.09 9.01
CA GLU A 40 15.13 5.76 8.48
C GLU A 40 13.90 4.89 8.31
N TYR A 41 12.78 5.23 8.97
CA TYR A 41 11.68 4.29 9.10
C TYR A 41 10.37 5.01 9.39
N ALA A 42 9.27 4.47 8.88
CA ALA A 42 7.92 4.94 9.22
C ALA A 42 6.96 3.76 9.26
N ILE A 43 5.92 3.88 10.08
CA ILE A 43 4.91 2.83 10.25
C ILE A 43 3.54 3.45 9.99
N VAL A 44 2.71 2.75 9.23
CA VAL A 44 1.32 3.11 8.99
C VAL A 44 0.45 1.95 9.47
N GLY A 45 -0.57 2.24 10.27
CA GLY A 45 -1.46 1.24 10.82
C GLY A 45 -2.89 1.74 10.97
N ALA A 46 -3.82 0.82 11.13
CA ALA A 46 -5.24 1.14 11.27
C ALA A 46 -5.50 1.98 12.53
N PRO A 47 -6.52 2.87 12.50
CA PRO A 47 -6.79 3.75 13.65
C PRO A 47 -7.15 3.00 14.91
N GLY A 48 -6.76 3.56 16.05
CA GLY A 48 -7.16 3.07 17.37
C GLY A 48 -6.42 1.84 17.86
N THR A 49 -5.42 1.38 17.13
CA THR A 49 -4.72 0.14 17.44
C THR A 49 -3.30 0.37 17.96
N ASN A 50 -2.90 1.61 18.15
CA ASN A 50 -1.54 1.98 18.51
C ASN A 50 -0.53 1.33 17.58
N GLN A 51 0.43 0.60 18.13
CA GLN A 51 1.41 -0.14 17.35
C GLN A 51 1.01 -1.60 17.15
N GLY A 52 -0.22 -1.95 17.51
CA GLY A 52 -0.66 -3.35 17.54
C GLY A 52 -1.59 -3.79 16.43
N ALA A 53 -1.92 -2.91 15.49
CA ALA A 53 -2.75 -3.30 14.36
C ALA A 53 -1.89 -4.01 13.32
N TYR A 54 -2.00 -5.28 13.28
CA TYR A 54 -1.27 -6.10 12.33
C TYR A 54 -2.23 -6.70 11.31
N PRO A 55 -1.84 -6.73 10.04
CA PRO A 55 -0.60 -6.18 9.50
C PRO A 55 -0.66 -4.67 9.28
N GLY A 56 0.48 -4.02 9.48
CA GLY A 56 0.67 -2.64 9.08
C GLY A 56 1.46 -2.54 7.77
N ILE A 57 1.72 -1.32 7.34
CA ILE A 57 2.64 -1.05 6.25
C ILE A 57 3.79 -0.24 6.82
N THR A 58 5.01 -0.66 6.55
CA THR A 58 6.18 0.07 7.00
C THR A 58 6.99 0.53 5.80
N PHE A 59 7.79 1.57 6.00
CA PHE A 59 8.59 2.19 4.95
C PHE A 59 10.01 2.33 5.48
N GLN A 60 10.96 1.82 4.71
CA GLN A 60 12.35 1.78 5.14
C GLN A 60 13.19 2.57 4.15
N ARG A 61 14.01 3.47 4.69
CA ARG A 61 14.89 4.25 3.84
C ARG A 61 15.96 3.36 3.22
N ASN A 62 16.08 3.45 1.91
CA ASN A 62 17.13 2.81 1.14
C ASN A 62 17.74 3.88 0.24
N PRO A 63 18.98 4.36 0.54
CA PRO A 63 19.61 5.40 -0.28
C PRO A 63 19.80 5.00 -1.74
N GLU A 64 19.83 3.70 -2.01
CA GLU A 64 19.99 3.14 -3.36
C GLU A 64 18.66 2.81 -4.04
N TYR A 65 17.54 3.21 -3.43
CA TYR A 65 16.22 2.89 -3.97
C TYR A 65 16.06 3.42 -5.39
N LYS A 66 15.57 2.54 -6.26
CA LYS A 66 15.18 2.86 -7.63
C LYS A 66 13.74 2.40 -7.83
N PRO A 67 12.87 3.27 -8.35
CA PRO A 67 11.50 2.85 -8.63
C PRO A 67 11.48 1.73 -9.68
N PRO A 68 10.58 0.76 -9.53
CA PRO A 68 10.43 -0.28 -10.54
C PRO A 68 9.93 0.29 -11.87
N VAL A 69 10.32 -0.36 -12.95
CA VAL A 69 9.82 -0.03 -14.28
C VAL A 69 8.57 -0.86 -14.54
N TRP A 70 7.48 -0.20 -14.85
CA TRP A 70 6.20 -0.85 -15.12
C TRP A 70 5.55 -0.24 -16.38
N PRO A 71 5.12 -1.04 -17.38
CA PRO A 71 5.26 -2.50 -17.44
C PRO A 71 6.71 -2.96 -17.49
N GLU A 72 6.95 -4.20 -17.14
CA GLU A 72 8.29 -4.76 -16.99
C GLU A 72 9.08 -4.71 -18.29
N GLU A 73 10.37 -4.42 -18.17
CA GLU A 73 11.32 -4.42 -19.27
C GLU A 73 12.53 -5.26 -18.89
N PRO A 74 13.10 -6.07 -19.83
CA PRO A 74 14.27 -6.86 -19.53
C PRO A 74 15.45 -5.98 -19.07
N GLY A 75 16.09 -6.38 -17.97
CA GLY A 75 17.25 -5.67 -17.42
C GLY A 75 16.93 -4.44 -16.61
N ALA A 76 15.66 -4.02 -16.53
CA ALA A 76 15.22 -2.89 -15.72
C ALA A 76 14.84 -3.35 -14.32
N GLN A 77 14.71 -2.39 -13.41
CA GLN A 77 14.32 -2.67 -12.02
C GLN A 77 12.92 -3.29 -11.97
N GLN A 78 12.81 -4.47 -11.38
CA GLN A 78 11.55 -5.19 -11.22
C GLN A 78 10.80 -4.69 -9.98
N GLN A 79 9.46 -4.79 -10.02
CA GLN A 79 8.64 -4.48 -8.85
C GLN A 79 8.73 -5.54 -7.76
N MET A 80 8.93 -6.80 -8.11
CA MET A 80 9.02 -7.97 -7.24
C MET A 80 7.71 -8.30 -6.52
N ALA A 81 6.98 -7.29 -6.06
CA ALA A 81 5.69 -7.42 -5.40
C ALA A 81 4.94 -6.11 -5.53
N HIS A 82 3.62 -6.15 -5.35
CA HIS A 82 2.80 -4.94 -5.30
C HIS A 82 1.62 -5.19 -4.36
N ILE A 83 0.95 -4.10 -3.96
CA ILE A 83 -0.22 -4.17 -3.07
C ILE A 83 -1.47 -4.01 -3.92
N ASP A 84 -2.46 -4.85 -3.67
CA ASP A 84 -3.80 -4.70 -4.21
C ASP A 84 -4.73 -4.19 -3.12
N PHE A 85 -5.45 -3.12 -3.40
CA PHE A 85 -6.46 -2.58 -2.49
C PHE A 85 -7.85 -2.85 -3.06
N ALA A 86 -8.73 -3.43 -2.25
CA ALA A 86 -10.14 -3.56 -2.62
C ALA A 86 -10.82 -2.21 -2.49
N VAL A 87 -11.64 -1.85 -3.47
CA VAL A 87 -12.44 -0.63 -3.42
C VAL A 87 -13.88 -0.95 -3.81
N ASN A 88 -14.82 -0.18 -3.29
CA ASN A 88 -16.23 -0.37 -3.61
C ASN A 88 -16.66 0.40 -4.86
N ASP A 89 -15.93 1.44 -5.24
CA ASP A 89 -16.22 2.26 -6.41
C ASP A 89 -14.88 2.64 -7.04
N LEU A 90 -14.52 1.96 -8.12
CA LEU A 90 -13.20 2.10 -8.74
C LEU A 90 -12.94 3.52 -9.24
N GLU A 91 -13.92 4.12 -9.94
CA GLU A 91 -13.74 5.46 -10.50
C GLU A 91 -13.48 6.49 -9.42
N GLN A 92 -14.27 6.48 -8.34
CA GLN A 92 -14.07 7.39 -7.22
C GLN A 92 -12.77 7.12 -6.49
N ALA A 93 -12.39 5.84 -6.34
CA ALA A 93 -11.14 5.48 -5.68
C ALA A 93 -9.92 5.98 -6.45
N VAL A 94 -9.95 5.88 -7.77
CA VAL A 94 -8.85 6.41 -8.60
C VAL A 94 -8.71 7.92 -8.41
N GLN A 95 -9.81 8.66 -8.43
CA GLN A 95 -9.77 10.11 -8.23
C GLN A 95 -9.27 10.48 -6.84
N TYR A 96 -9.69 9.74 -5.83
CA TYR A 96 -9.21 9.95 -4.47
C TYR A 96 -7.72 9.67 -4.34
N ALA A 97 -7.24 8.58 -4.93
CA ALA A 97 -5.82 8.23 -4.90
C ALA A 97 -4.97 9.33 -5.57
N ILE A 98 -5.44 9.88 -6.69
CA ILE A 98 -4.77 11.01 -7.35
C ILE A 98 -4.72 12.22 -6.41
N HIS A 99 -5.81 12.50 -5.73
CA HIS A 99 -5.86 13.58 -4.74
C HIS A 99 -4.82 13.38 -3.63
N CYS A 100 -4.59 12.13 -3.23
CA CYS A 100 -3.59 11.80 -2.20
C CYS A 100 -2.14 11.87 -2.71
N GLY A 101 -1.92 11.88 -4.02
CA GLY A 101 -0.59 11.99 -4.60
C GLY A 101 -0.17 10.86 -5.54
N ALA A 102 -1.07 9.93 -5.83
CA ALA A 102 -0.78 8.84 -6.78
C ALA A 102 -0.91 9.32 -8.23
N THR A 103 -0.30 8.56 -9.13
CA THR A 103 -0.48 8.75 -10.58
C THR A 103 -1.02 7.47 -11.19
N VAL A 104 -1.78 7.61 -12.29
CA VAL A 104 -2.32 6.46 -13.02
C VAL A 104 -1.27 5.98 -14.00
N ALA A 105 -1.04 4.67 -14.06
CA ALA A 105 -0.14 4.09 -15.06
C ALA A 105 -0.73 4.27 -16.46
N ASP A 106 0.14 4.54 -17.43
CA ASP A 106 -0.29 4.77 -18.81
C ASP A 106 -0.94 3.54 -19.42
N GLN A 107 -0.44 2.34 -19.08
CA GLN A 107 -0.94 1.10 -19.62
C GLN A 107 -1.80 0.39 -18.58
N GLN A 108 -3.04 0.04 -18.96
CA GLN A 108 -3.99 -0.66 -18.12
C GLN A 108 -4.39 -1.98 -18.80
N PHE A 109 -4.79 -2.95 -17.98
CA PHE A 109 -5.01 -4.33 -18.45
C PHE A 109 -6.44 -4.82 -18.21
N SER A 110 -7.27 -4.08 -17.48
CA SER A 110 -8.63 -4.50 -17.13
C SER A 110 -9.51 -3.31 -16.79
N ASP A 111 -10.83 -3.49 -16.95
CA ASP A 111 -11.82 -2.52 -16.48
C ASP A 111 -12.14 -2.69 -14.99
N SER A 112 -11.73 -3.79 -14.38
CA SER A 112 -12.08 -4.08 -12.99
C SER A 112 -10.97 -3.77 -11.99
N TRP A 113 -9.77 -3.42 -12.46
CA TRP A 113 -8.72 -2.87 -11.59
C TRP A 113 -7.93 -1.82 -12.34
N THR A 114 -7.33 -0.90 -11.60
CA THR A 114 -6.49 0.17 -12.15
C THR A 114 -5.11 0.10 -11.52
N VAL A 115 -4.07 0.08 -12.34
CA VAL A 115 -2.67 0.15 -11.89
C VAL A 115 -2.32 1.61 -11.67
N MET A 116 -1.79 1.91 -10.51
CA MET A 116 -1.36 3.25 -10.12
C MET A 116 0.06 3.21 -9.56
N PHE A 117 0.70 4.36 -9.47
CA PHE A 117 2.00 4.50 -8.81
C PHE A 117 1.86 5.38 -7.58
N ASP A 118 2.49 4.97 -6.49
CA ASP A 118 2.59 5.81 -5.31
C ASP A 118 3.66 6.91 -5.54
N PRO A 119 3.83 7.87 -4.63
CA PRO A 119 4.79 8.95 -4.83
C PRO A 119 6.24 8.51 -4.98
N SER A 120 6.58 7.31 -4.55
CA SER A 120 7.92 6.73 -4.73
C SER A 120 8.03 5.88 -5.99
N GLY A 121 6.94 5.70 -6.72
CA GLY A 121 6.93 4.94 -7.98
C GLY A 121 6.64 3.46 -7.83
N HIS A 122 6.22 2.98 -6.65
CA HIS A 122 5.79 1.59 -6.53
C HIS A 122 4.44 1.42 -7.22
N PRO A 123 4.28 0.40 -8.09
CA PRO A 123 2.96 0.06 -8.60
C PRO A 123 2.07 -0.47 -7.48
N PHE A 124 0.80 -0.10 -7.52
CA PHE A 124 -0.24 -0.73 -6.71
C PHE A 124 -1.52 -0.76 -7.52
N CYS A 125 -2.44 -1.61 -7.13
CA CYS A 125 -3.70 -1.75 -7.84
C CYS A 125 -4.88 -1.37 -6.94
N LEU A 126 -5.84 -0.68 -7.54
CA LEU A 126 -7.16 -0.50 -6.95
C LEU A 126 -8.09 -1.47 -7.67
N CYS A 127 -8.73 -2.35 -6.93
CA CYS A 127 -9.51 -3.45 -7.48
C CYS A 127 -10.98 -3.31 -7.08
N GLN A 128 -11.87 -3.29 -8.08
CA GLN A 128 -13.31 -3.24 -7.83
C GLN A 128 -13.73 -4.53 -7.15
N MET A 129 -13.97 -4.47 -5.85
CA MET A 129 -14.34 -5.64 -5.05
C MET A 129 -15.44 -5.26 -4.06
N LYS A 130 -16.58 -4.86 -4.60
CA LYS A 130 -17.69 -4.35 -3.81
C LYS A 130 -18.15 -5.33 -2.73
N HIS A 131 -18.12 -6.63 -3.05
CA HIS A 131 -18.52 -7.67 -2.13
C HIS A 131 -17.73 -7.69 -0.82
N VAL A 132 -16.48 -7.21 -0.82
CA VAL A 132 -15.66 -7.14 0.40
C VAL A 132 -16.33 -6.23 1.44
N PHE A 133 -16.97 -5.15 0.97
CA PHE A 133 -17.58 -4.15 1.84
C PHE A 133 -19.02 -4.47 2.20
N GLU A 134 -19.60 -5.46 1.54
CA GLU A 134 -20.97 -5.94 1.82
C GLU A 134 -20.96 -7.17 2.72
N SER A 135 -19.79 -7.76 2.98
CA SER A 135 -19.64 -8.92 3.84
C SER A 135 -19.94 -8.58 5.30
N PRO A 136 -20.66 -9.45 6.03
CA PRO A 136 -20.83 -9.23 7.46
C PRO A 136 -19.54 -9.25 8.26
N HIS A 137 -18.45 -9.75 7.67
CA HIS A 137 -17.13 -9.76 8.31
C HIS A 137 -16.34 -8.47 8.12
N PHE A 138 -16.83 -7.55 7.30
CA PHE A 138 -16.13 -6.30 7.03
C PHE A 138 -15.81 -5.51 8.31
N ALA A 139 -16.74 -5.44 9.23
CA ALA A 139 -16.56 -4.70 10.48
C ALA A 139 -15.49 -5.31 11.40
N LEU A 140 -15.07 -6.55 11.13
CA LEU A 140 -14.06 -7.25 11.94
C LEU A 140 -12.64 -7.10 11.36
N LEU A 141 -12.55 -6.55 10.17
CA LEU A 141 -11.27 -6.35 9.49
C LEU A 141 -10.71 -4.97 9.83
#